data_902c597734e7011228f8baa070bc45b5
#
_entry.id   902c597734e7011228f8baa070bc45b5
#
_cell.length_a   1.000
_cell.length_b   1.000
_cell.length_c   1.000
_cell.angle_alpha   90.00
_cell.angle_beta   90.00
_cell.angle_gamma   90.00
#
_symmetry.space_group_name_H-M   'P 1'
#
loop_
_entity.id
_entity.type
_entity.pdbx_description
1 polymer ?
#
loop_
_entity_poly.entity_id
_entity_poly.type
_entity_poly.pdbx_seq_one_letter_code
_entity_poly.pdbx_strand_id
1 'polypeptide(L)'
;MPIRKFATPLLLLALLLSGCGAKDDPQARLEAAVQQLQDNLEAKRTTAVLDQLHGEFRAQQSNDRDWAKRTMTLLFLRHNTVKVLALSKNSRVDTTYHDKGYTDAQVALTGAEGLIPDSARHYTVKLEWWQDDGEWKLARLEWQ
;
A
#
# COMPACT_ATOMS: atom_id res chain seq x y z
N MET A 1 -25.67 63.69 -28.46
CA MET A 1 -26.21 62.32 -28.39
C MET A 1 -25.19 61.46 -27.61
N PRO A 2 -25.46 61.09 -26.39
CA PRO A 2 -24.53 60.26 -25.66
C PRO A 2 -24.78 58.79 -26.02
N ILE A 3 -23.74 58.17 -26.54
CA ILE A 3 -23.74 56.74 -26.79
C ILE A 3 -23.48 56.05 -25.44
N ARG A 4 -24.49 55.38 -24.92
CA ARG A 4 -24.39 54.56 -23.70
C ARG A 4 -23.64 53.28 -24.03
N LYS A 5 -22.41 53.17 -23.55
CA LYS A 5 -21.66 51.95 -23.57
C LYS A 5 -22.21 51.03 -22.48
N PHE A 6 -22.91 50.01 -22.89
CA PHE A 6 -23.24 48.90 -21.99
C PHE A 6 -22.00 48.08 -21.78
N ALA A 7 -21.42 48.21 -20.62
CA ALA A 7 -20.41 47.31 -20.15
C ALA A 7 -21.11 46.07 -19.59
N THR A 8 -21.06 44.98 -20.32
CA THR A 8 -21.50 43.65 -19.86
C THR A 8 -20.44 43.12 -18.89
N PRO A 9 -20.75 42.87 -17.63
CA PRO A 9 -19.83 42.17 -16.78
C PRO A 9 -19.86 40.69 -17.20
N LEU A 10 -18.76 40.24 -17.78
CA LEU A 10 -18.52 38.84 -18.02
C LEU A 10 -18.34 38.16 -16.65
N LEU A 11 -19.42 37.55 -16.19
CA LEU A 11 -19.42 36.75 -14.98
C LEU A 11 -18.59 35.52 -15.24
N LEU A 12 -17.32 35.59 -14.87
CA LEU A 12 -16.39 34.47 -14.90
C LEU A 12 -16.81 33.51 -13.77
N LEU A 13 -17.71 32.60 -14.10
CA LEU A 13 -18.10 31.50 -13.24
C LEU A 13 -16.89 30.54 -13.17
N ALA A 14 -15.99 30.83 -12.25
CA ALA A 14 -14.95 29.91 -11.86
C ALA A 14 -15.66 28.72 -11.22
N LEU A 15 -15.89 27.67 -12.01
CA LEU A 15 -16.17 26.32 -11.50
C LEU A 15 -14.94 25.89 -10.70
N LEU A 16 -15.00 26.12 -9.42
CA LEU A 16 -14.18 25.41 -8.45
C LEU A 16 -14.63 23.94 -8.50
N LEU A 17 -14.04 23.20 -9.41
CA LEU A 17 -13.97 21.75 -9.32
C LEU A 17 -13.19 21.46 -8.05
N SER A 18 -13.87 21.51 -6.92
CA SER A 18 -13.42 20.88 -5.70
C SER A 18 -13.41 19.39 -5.99
N GLY A 19 -12.34 18.94 -6.63
CA GLY A 19 -12.05 17.54 -6.71
C GLY A 19 -11.87 17.03 -5.29
N CYS A 20 -12.95 16.50 -4.69
CA CYS A 20 -12.79 15.49 -3.63
C CYS A 20 -12.03 14.36 -4.30
N GLY A 21 -10.69 14.48 -4.29
CA GLY A 21 -9.84 13.56 -4.98
C GLY A 21 -9.97 12.18 -4.33
N ALA A 22 -9.74 11.13 -5.11
CA ALA A 22 -9.65 9.74 -4.67
C ALA A 22 -8.73 9.53 -3.44
N LYS A 23 -7.97 10.55 -3.04
CA LYS A 23 -7.09 10.56 -1.85
C LYS A 23 -7.83 10.40 -0.53
N ASP A 24 -9.12 10.80 -0.47
CA ASP A 24 -9.93 10.68 0.75
C ASP A 24 -10.78 9.41 0.79
N ASP A 25 -10.80 8.63 -0.31
CA ASP A 25 -11.47 7.34 -0.36
C ASP A 25 -10.66 6.30 0.42
N PRO A 26 -11.25 5.65 1.46
CA PRO A 26 -10.56 4.61 2.23
C PRO A 26 -10.06 3.44 1.37
N GLN A 27 -10.83 3.06 0.35
CA GLN A 27 -10.45 2.00 -0.58
C GLN A 27 -9.20 2.38 -1.38
N ALA A 28 -9.18 3.58 -1.95
CA ALA A 28 -8.02 4.07 -2.72
C ALA A 28 -6.77 4.21 -1.83
N ARG A 29 -6.94 4.65 -0.58
CA ARG A 29 -5.83 4.74 0.38
C ARG A 29 -5.30 3.37 0.78
N LEU A 30 -6.18 2.37 0.92
CA LEU A 30 -5.76 0.99 1.18
C LEU A 30 -4.92 0.45 0.02
N GLU A 31 -5.37 0.61 -1.20
CA GLU A 31 -4.64 0.19 -2.40
C GLU A 31 -3.28 0.89 -2.50
N ALA A 32 -3.23 2.19 -2.17
CA ALA A 32 -1.99 2.95 -2.12
C ALA A 32 -1.03 2.44 -1.03
N ALA A 33 -1.55 2.06 0.14
CA ALA A 33 -0.74 1.48 1.22
C ALA A 33 -0.14 0.13 0.81
N VAL A 34 -0.90 -0.71 0.11
CA VAL A 34 -0.41 -1.98 -0.43
C VAL A 34 0.71 -1.75 -1.45
N GLN A 35 0.52 -0.80 -2.36
CA GLN A 35 1.54 -0.46 -3.35
C GLN A 35 2.79 0.11 -2.68
N GLN A 36 2.63 0.98 -1.70
CA GLN A 36 3.76 1.55 -0.95
C GLN A 36 4.55 0.47 -0.19
N LEU A 37 3.88 -0.53 0.37
CA LEU A 37 4.55 -1.66 1.01
C LEU A 37 5.42 -2.42 0.00
N GLN A 38 4.89 -2.70 -1.17
CA GLN A 38 5.64 -3.33 -2.26
C GLN A 38 6.86 -2.50 -2.65
N ASP A 39 6.68 -1.21 -2.90
CA ASP A 39 7.75 -0.29 -3.29
C ASP A 39 8.85 -0.19 -2.23
N ASN A 40 8.48 -0.15 -0.96
CA ASN A 40 9.42 -0.08 0.16
C ASN A 40 10.22 -1.39 0.31
N LEU A 41 9.59 -2.54 0.09
CA LEU A 41 10.28 -3.84 0.09
C LEU A 41 11.27 -3.94 -1.06
N GLU A 42 10.88 -3.56 -2.26
CA GLU A 42 11.75 -3.59 -3.45
C GLU A 42 12.91 -2.59 -3.33
N ALA A 43 12.67 -1.44 -2.71
CA ALA A 43 13.69 -0.43 -2.44
C ALA A 43 14.54 -0.74 -1.19
N LYS A 44 14.27 -1.86 -0.50
CA LYS A 44 14.96 -2.27 0.74
C LYS A 44 14.90 -1.23 1.86
N ARG A 45 13.79 -0.52 1.96
CA ARG A 45 13.57 0.51 2.98
C ARG A 45 13.02 -0.10 4.26
N THR A 46 13.86 -0.76 5.03
CA THR A 46 13.47 -1.47 6.25
C THR A 46 12.69 -0.58 7.22
N THR A 47 13.16 0.63 7.50
CA THR A 47 12.49 1.57 8.42
C THR A 47 11.10 1.94 7.89
N ALA A 48 10.97 2.25 6.60
CA ALA A 48 9.70 2.59 5.99
C ALA A 48 8.70 1.43 6.04
N VAL A 49 9.16 0.19 5.82
CA VAL A 49 8.31 -1.00 5.98
C VAL A 49 7.85 -1.15 7.43
N LEU A 50 8.77 -1.01 8.40
CA LEU A 50 8.42 -1.10 9.83
C LEU A 50 7.42 -0.04 10.24
N ASP A 51 7.50 1.17 9.68
CA ASP A 51 6.54 2.25 9.93
C ASP A 51 5.15 1.93 9.37
N GLN A 52 5.05 1.07 8.36
CA GLN A 52 3.78 0.58 7.82
C GLN A 52 3.17 -0.58 8.63
N LEU A 53 3.93 -1.18 9.55
CA LEU A 53 3.42 -2.25 10.40
C LEU A 53 2.69 -1.66 11.61
N HIS A 54 1.51 -2.21 11.91
CA HIS A 54 0.78 -1.89 13.13
C HIS A 54 1.59 -2.29 14.37
N GLY A 55 1.39 -1.59 15.50
CA GLY A 55 2.06 -1.94 16.77
C GLY A 55 1.82 -3.38 17.20
N GLU A 56 0.65 -3.92 16.90
CA GLU A 56 0.26 -5.31 17.18
C GLU A 56 0.45 -6.27 16.01
N PHE A 57 1.35 -5.93 15.08
CA PHE A 57 1.64 -6.76 13.90
C PHE A 57 1.99 -8.19 14.28
N ARG A 58 1.41 -9.14 13.53
CA ARG A 58 1.76 -10.57 13.60
C ARG A 58 1.81 -11.18 12.20
N ALA A 59 2.88 -11.92 11.94
CA ALA A 59 3.00 -12.77 10.76
C ALA A 59 2.93 -14.23 11.19
N GLN A 60 2.15 -15.05 10.46
CA GLN A 60 1.92 -16.45 10.82
C GLN A 60 1.56 -16.61 12.32
N GLN A 61 0.74 -15.70 12.84
CA GLN A 61 0.22 -15.64 14.21
C GLN A 61 1.24 -15.32 15.31
N SER A 62 2.50 -15.71 15.19
CA SER A 62 3.50 -15.64 16.27
C SER A 62 4.63 -14.65 16.03
N ASN A 63 4.91 -14.29 14.79
CA ASN A 63 6.06 -13.46 14.43
C ASN A 63 5.70 -11.97 14.50
N ASP A 64 6.42 -11.23 15.31
CA ASP A 64 6.17 -9.82 15.58
C ASP A 64 6.99 -8.86 14.69
N ARG A 65 6.96 -7.57 15.01
CA ARG A 65 7.74 -6.54 14.32
C ARG A 65 9.25 -6.77 14.39
N ASP A 66 9.75 -7.29 15.49
CA ASP A 66 11.18 -7.57 15.64
C ASP A 66 11.60 -8.73 14.73
N TRP A 67 10.75 -9.75 14.60
CA TRP A 67 10.96 -10.78 13.60
C TRP A 67 11.00 -10.20 12.18
N ALA A 68 10.07 -9.30 11.84
CA ALA A 68 10.03 -8.66 10.53
C ALA A 68 11.32 -7.89 10.25
N LYS A 69 11.81 -7.13 11.22
CA LYS A 69 13.08 -6.39 11.12
C LYS A 69 14.26 -7.31 10.85
N ARG A 70 14.40 -8.37 11.65
CA ARG A 70 15.50 -9.35 11.47
C ARG A 70 15.43 -10.05 10.13
N THR A 71 14.23 -10.46 9.72
CA THR A 71 14.00 -11.15 8.44
C THR A 71 14.36 -10.26 7.26
N MET A 72 13.88 -9.01 7.23
CA MET A 72 14.22 -8.06 6.18
C MET A 72 15.72 -7.78 6.13
N THR A 73 16.34 -7.59 7.28
CA THR A 73 17.79 -7.35 7.35
C THR A 73 18.58 -8.49 6.70
N LEU A 74 18.25 -9.73 7.01
CA LEU A 74 18.90 -10.90 6.42
C LEU A 74 18.63 -11.03 4.92
N LEU A 75 17.38 -10.84 4.48
CA LEU A 75 17.01 -10.91 3.08
C LEU A 75 17.72 -9.83 2.25
N PHE A 76 17.75 -8.61 2.75
CA PHE A 76 18.33 -7.48 2.04
C PHE A 76 19.86 -7.55 1.96
N LEU A 77 20.49 -8.20 2.94
CA LEU A 77 21.93 -8.49 2.89
C LEU A 77 22.28 -9.61 1.90
N ARG A 78 21.41 -10.60 1.76
CA ARG A 78 21.65 -11.75 0.87
C ARG A 78 21.34 -11.48 -0.59
N HIS A 79 20.42 -10.55 -0.87
CA HIS A 79 19.96 -10.27 -2.22
C HIS A 79 20.24 -8.82 -2.61
N ASN A 80 21.01 -8.62 -3.65
CA ASN A 80 21.31 -7.28 -4.17
C ASN A 80 20.06 -6.57 -4.69
N THR A 81 19.16 -7.33 -5.30
CA THR A 81 17.87 -6.83 -5.80
C THR A 81 16.75 -7.68 -5.22
N VAL A 82 15.69 -7.04 -4.77
CA VAL A 82 14.45 -7.70 -4.35
C VAL A 82 13.33 -7.22 -5.24
N LYS A 83 12.59 -8.16 -5.82
CA LYS A 83 11.41 -7.91 -6.62
C LYS A 83 10.22 -8.68 -6.06
N VAL A 84 9.08 -8.00 -5.97
CA VAL A 84 7.80 -8.59 -5.57
C VAL A 84 6.89 -8.60 -6.79
N LEU A 85 6.78 -9.76 -7.44
CA LEU A 85 5.87 -9.94 -8.55
C LEU A 85 4.49 -10.30 -8.03
N ALA A 86 3.57 -9.36 -8.07
CA ALA A 86 2.18 -9.61 -7.78
C ALA A 86 1.47 -10.14 -9.03
N LEU A 87 1.18 -11.43 -9.05
CA LEU A 87 0.43 -12.08 -10.13
C LEU A 87 -1.06 -11.72 -10.06
N SER A 88 -1.57 -11.57 -8.86
CA SER A 88 -2.89 -11.02 -8.58
C SER A 88 -2.85 -10.25 -7.26
N LYS A 89 -3.66 -9.21 -7.18
CA LYS A 89 -3.75 -8.37 -5.99
C LYS A 89 -5.14 -7.77 -5.90
N ASN A 90 -5.85 -8.09 -4.84
CA ASN A 90 -7.19 -7.59 -4.61
C ASN A 90 -7.32 -7.08 -3.16
N SER A 91 -7.66 -5.81 -3.03
CA SER A 91 -7.83 -5.16 -1.73
C SER A 91 -9.26 -4.69 -1.55
N ARG A 92 -9.77 -4.80 -0.32
CA ARG A 92 -11.12 -4.36 0.04
C ARG A 92 -11.15 -3.83 1.47
N VAL A 93 -11.87 -2.75 1.67
CA VAL A 93 -12.25 -2.28 3.01
C VAL A 93 -13.41 -3.13 3.52
N ASP A 94 -13.38 -3.50 4.80
CA ASP A 94 -14.48 -4.24 5.41
C ASP A 94 -15.76 -3.40 5.43
N THR A 95 -16.88 -4.01 5.07
CA THR A 95 -18.17 -3.31 4.97
C THR A 95 -18.83 -3.08 6.33
N THR A 96 -18.41 -3.82 7.35
CA THR A 96 -18.91 -3.70 8.72
C THR A 96 -17.95 -2.92 9.61
N TYR A 97 -16.66 -3.26 9.53
CA TYR A 97 -15.59 -2.61 10.29
C TYR A 97 -14.76 -1.74 9.34
N HIS A 98 -15.17 -0.50 9.15
CA HIS A 98 -14.57 0.42 8.19
C HIS A 98 -13.11 0.81 8.52
N ASP A 99 -12.64 0.45 9.70
CA ASP A 99 -11.25 0.58 10.17
C ASP A 99 -10.39 -0.65 9.86
N LYS A 100 -10.97 -1.65 9.18
CA LYS A 100 -10.28 -2.85 8.72
C LYS A 100 -10.31 -2.98 7.21
N GLY A 101 -9.24 -3.52 6.66
CA GLY A 101 -9.13 -3.82 5.24
C GLY A 101 -8.37 -5.12 5.03
N TYR A 102 -8.54 -5.71 3.86
CA TYR A 102 -7.96 -7.00 3.50
C TYR A 102 -7.35 -6.93 2.12
N THR A 103 -6.22 -7.58 1.95
CA THR A 103 -5.60 -7.80 0.65
C THR A 103 -5.33 -9.29 0.47
N ASP A 104 -5.85 -9.85 -0.60
CA ASP A 104 -5.51 -11.19 -1.08
C ASP A 104 -4.60 -11.04 -2.29
N ALA A 105 -3.44 -11.68 -2.29
CA ALA A 105 -2.49 -11.58 -3.37
C ALA A 105 -1.82 -12.92 -3.65
N GLN A 106 -1.45 -13.12 -4.91
CA GLN A 106 -0.51 -14.16 -5.30
C GLN A 106 0.79 -13.50 -5.70
N VAL A 107 1.86 -13.83 -5.02
CA VAL A 107 3.15 -13.18 -5.22
C VAL A 107 4.25 -14.20 -5.49
N ALA A 108 5.22 -13.79 -6.29
CA ALA A 108 6.50 -14.46 -6.44
C ALA A 108 7.60 -13.49 -6.01
N LEU A 109 8.53 -13.97 -5.19
CA LEU A 109 9.70 -13.20 -4.82
C LEU A 109 10.86 -13.58 -5.73
N THR A 110 11.53 -12.57 -6.29
CA THR A 110 12.69 -12.74 -7.15
C THR A 110 13.85 -11.87 -6.66
N GLY A 111 15.07 -12.35 -6.83
CA GLY A 111 16.28 -11.60 -6.55
C GLY A 111 17.01 -11.14 -7.81
N ALA A 112 18.19 -10.50 -7.66
CA ALA A 112 18.99 -9.96 -8.76
C ALA A 112 19.44 -11.01 -9.77
N GLU A 113 19.57 -12.25 -9.33
CA GLU A 113 20.06 -13.36 -10.15
C GLU A 113 18.93 -14.03 -10.94
N GLY A 114 17.75 -13.38 -10.99
CA GLY A 114 16.58 -13.89 -11.67
C GLY A 114 15.78 -14.89 -10.85
N LEU A 115 14.87 -15.59 -11.50
CA LEU A 115 14.12 -16.68 -10.88
C LEU A 115 15.06 -17.84 -10.60
N ILE A 116 15.56 -17.90 -9.38
CA ILE A 116 16.27 -19.09 -8.91
C ILE A 116 15.21 -20.19 -8.76
N PRO A 117 15.35 -21.37 -9.42
CA PRO A 117 14.30 -22.40 -9.41
C PRO A 117 13.81 -22.78 -8.01
N ASP A 118 14.70 -22.76 -7.02
CA ASP A 118 14.39 -23.10 -5.62
C ASP A 118 13.77 -21.93 -4.84
N SER A 119 13.86 -20.70 -5.36
CA SER A 119 13.30 -19.50 -4.74
C SER A 119 12.13 -18.90 -5.51
N ALA A 120 11.81 -19.42 -6.69
CA ALA A 120 10.62 -19.05 -7.46
C ALA A 120 9.34 -19.66 -6.84
N ARG A 121 9.17 -19.45 -5.54
CA ARG A 121 7.97 -19.91 -4.88
C ARG A 121 6.87 -18.88 -5.07
N HIS A 122 5.74 -19.40 -5.51
CA HIS A 122 4.49 -18.65 -5.51
C HIS A 122 3.87 -18.78 -4.11
N TYR A 123 3.53 -17.64 -3.54
CA TYR A 123 2.85 -17.59 -2.26
C TYR A 123 1.46 -16.99 -2.47
N THR A 124 0.48 -17.63 -1.85
CA THR A 124 -0.81 -16.97 -1.60
C THR A 124 -0.65 -16.20 -0.30
N VAL A 125 -0.82 -14.89 -0.36
CA VAL A 125 -0.59 -13.97 0.75
C VAL A 125 -1.90 -13.33 1.14
N LYS A 126 -2.17 -13.30 2.43
CA LYS A 126 -3.30 -12.59 3.03
C LYS A 126 -2.79 -11.52 3.96
N LEU A 127 -3.22 -10.29 3.71
CA LEU A 127 -2.90 -9.12 4.52
C LEU A 127 -4.17 -8.60 5.17
N GLU A 128 -4.12 -8.32 6.47
CA GLU A 128 -5.16 -7.59 7.17
C GLU A 128 -4.57 -6.25 7.64
N TRP A 129 -5.27 -5.19 7.28
CA TRP A 129 -4.89 -3.81 7.55
C TRP A 129 -5.82 -3.20 8.58
N TRP A 130 -5.27 -2.47 9.51
CA TRP A 130 -6.03 -1.70 10.49
C TRP A 130 -5.72 -0.21 10.34
N GLN A 131 -6.73 0.62 10.48
CA GLN A 131 -6.50 2.06 10.57
C GLN A 131 -5.96 2.39 11.95
N ASP A 132 -4.84 3.10 11.96
CA ASP A 132 -4.21 3.65 13.14
C ASP A 132 -3.96 5.14 12.87
N ASP A 133 -4.64 6.00 13.63
CA ASP A 133 -4.59 7.45 13.46
C ASP A 133 -4.87 7.89 12.00
N GLY A 134 -5.86 7.24 11.38
CA GLY A 134 -6.29 7.50 10.00
C GLY A 134 -5.41 6.91 8.91
N GLU A 135 -4.34 6.20 9.25
CA GLU A 135 -3.45 5.53 8.31
C GLU A 135 -3.65 4.02 8.31
N TRP A 136 -3.59 3.40 7.14
CA TRP A 136 -3.60 1.95 7.03
C TRP A 136 -2.26 1.37 7.46
N LYS A 137 -2.28 0.52 8.49
CA LYS A 137 -1.12 -0.21 9.00
C LYS A 137 -1.36 -1.71 8.84
N LEU A 138 -0.33 -2.42 8.41
CA LEU A 138 -0.40 -3.88 8.28
C LEU A 138 -0.40 -4.53 9.66
N ALA A 139 -1.49 -5.21 10.00
CA ALA A 139 -1.67 -5.84 11.30
C ALA A 139 -1.46 -7.35 11.27
N ARG A 140 -1.87 -8.01 10.17
CA ARG A 140 -1.72 -9.46 10.02
C ARG A 140 -1.17 -9.80 8.64
N LEU A 141 -0.27 -10.76 8.61
CA LEU A 141 0.34 -11.29 7.39
C LEU A 141 0.36 -12.82 7.48
N GLU A 142 -0.26 -13.45 6.52
CA GLU A 142 -0.25 -14.90 6.39
C GLU A 142 0.12 -15.30 4.97
N TRP A 143 0.83 -16.41 4.84
CA TRP A 143 1.18 -16.98 3.52
C TRP A 143 1.17 -18.49 3.56
N GLN A 144 0.95 -19.09 2.40
CA GLN A 144 1.01 -20.53 2.14
C GLN A 144 1.46 -20.81 0.72
#